data_e6a4df20f43397f18d26a0f5e99e7a1b
#
_entry.id   e6a4df20f43397f18d26a0f5e99e7a1b
#
_cell.length_a   1.000
_cell.length_b   1.000
_cell.length_c   1.000
_cell.angle_alpha   90.00
_cell.angle_beta   90.00
_cell.angle_gamma   90.00
#
_symmetry.space_group_name_H-M   'P 1'
#
loop_
_entity.id
_entity.type
_entity.pdbx_description
1 polymer ?
#
loop_
_entity_poly.entity_id
_entity_poly.type
_entity_poly.pdbx_seq_one_letter_code
_entity_poly.pdbx_strand_id
1 'polypeptide(L)'
;MKPFFIGNIEIKTPIIQGGMGVGISLSGLASAVANEGGIGVISCAGLGLLYPKGKGDYTEKCICGLKEEIRKARQKTKGIIGVNIMAVSYTHLRAHETTLHL
;
A
#
# COMPACT_ATOMS: atom_id res chain seq x y z
N MET A 1 -22.37 1.93 12.23
CA MET A 1 -21.59 3.06 11.71
C MET A 1 -22.06 3.40 10.31
N LYS A 2 -22.06 4.68 10.00
CA LYS A 2 -22.49 5.12 8.69
C LYS A 2 -21.37 4.96 7.68
N PRO A 3 -21.66 4.43 6.51
CA PRO A 3 -20.65 4.37 5.45
C PRO A 3 -20.29 5.77 4.97
N PHE A 4 -19.14 5.91 4.36
CA PHE A 4 -18.75 7.17 3.72
C PHE A 4 -18.20 6.90 2.32
N PHE A 5 -18.01 7.97 1.55
CA PHE A 5 -17.57 7.85 0.18
C PHE A 5 -16.28 8.60 -0.06
N ILE A 6 -15.42 8.02 -0.87
CA ILE A 6 -14.26 8.70 -1.45
C ILE A 6 -14.51 8.69 -2.94
N GLY A 7 -14.89 9.85 -3.50
CA GLY A 7 -15.35 9.88 -4.87
C GLY A 7 -16.58 8.99 -5.05
N ASN A 8 -16.49 8.02 -5.93
CA ASN A 8 -17.57 7.07 -6.20
C ASN A 8 -17.42 5.79 -5.40
N ILE A 9 -16.41 5.70 -4.55
CA ILE A 9 -16.13 4.47 -3.81
C ILE A 9 -16.81 4.55 -2.44
N GLU A 10 -17.69 3.59 -2.18
CA GLU A 10 -18.35 3.47 -0.88
C GLU A 10 -17.48 2.68 0.08
N ILE A 11 -17.22 3.25 1.25
CA ILE A 11 -16.54 2.57 2.33
C ILE A 11 -17.57 2.21 3.36
N LYS A 12 -17.93 0.95 3.44
CA LYS A 12 -19.03 0.47 4.29
C LYS A 12 -18.71 0.60 5.77
N THR A 13 -17.49 0.31 6.14
CA THR A 13 -17.02 0.47 7.51
C THR A 13 -16.02 1.62 7.53
N PRO A 14 -16.29 2.71 8.28
CA PRO A 14 -15.42 3.89 8.22
C PRO A 14 -14.13 3.70 9.01
N ILE A 15 -13.34 2.75 8.59
CA ILE A 15 -12.05 2.41 9.18
C ILE A 15 -11.02 2.37 8.09
N ILE A 16 -9.93 3.09 8.28
CA ILE A 16 -8.78 3.08 7.39
C ILE A 16 -7.61 2.54 8.19
N GLN A 17 -7.04 1.44 7.72
CA GLN A 17 -5.86 0.88 8.34
C GLN A 17 -4.67 1.81 8.13
N GLY A 18 -3.90 2.09 9.17
CA GLY A 18 -2.64 2.80 9.03
C GLY A 18 -1.58 1.89 8.43
N GLY A 19 -0.83 2.39 7.46
CA GLY A 19 0.30 1.65 6.92
C GLY A 19 1.41 1.56 7.96
N MET A 20 1.83 0.34 8.30
CA MET A 20 2.80 0.12 9.36
C MET A 20 4.00 -0.67 8.88
N GLY A 21 5.17 -0.16 9.27
CA GLY A 21 6.41 -0.89 9.32
C GLY A 21 6.83 -1.66 8.07
N VAL A 22 7.93 -2.34 8.22
CA VAL A 22 8.47 -3.21 7.17
C VAL A 22 7.89 -4.60 7.39
N GLY A 23 7.18 -5.11 6.38
CA GLY A 23 6.68 -6.48 6.42
C GLY A 23 5.43 -6.70 7.28
N ILE A 24 4.82 -5.64 7.81
CA ILE A 24 3.63 -5.78 8.65
C ILE A 24 2.36 -5.55 7.86
N SER A 25 2.23 -4.35 7.28
CA SER A 25 1.04 -4.02 6.47
C SER A 25 1.24 -4.47 5.04
N LEU A 26 1.05 -5.74 4.79
CA LEU A 26 1.14 -6.33 3.46
C LEU A 26 -0.22 -6.92 3.06
N SER A 27 -0.23 -7.77 2.06
CA SER A 27 -1.48 -8.28 1.47
C SER A 27 -2.38 -9.00 2.48
N GLY A 28 -1.79 -9.72 3.43
CA GLY A 28 -2.57 -10.45 4.43
C GLY A 28 -3.41 -9.55 5.30
N LEU A 29 -2.76 -8.58 5.94
CA LEU A 29 -3.46 -7.64 6.82
C LEU A 29 -4.39 -6.73 6.03
N ALA A 30 -3.91 -6.21 4.90
CA ALA A 30 -4.71 -5.31 4.08
C ALA A 30 -5.98 -5.98 3.56
N SER A 31 -5.87 -7.23 3.10
CA SER A 31 -7.04 -7.94 2.61
C SER A 31 -8.02 -8.27 3.74
N ALA A 32 -7.52 -8.57 4.93
CA ALA A 32 -8.38 -8.84 6.07
C ALA A 32 -9.21 -7.61 6.44
N VAL A 33 -8.58 -6.42 6.47
CA VAL A 33 -9.29 -5.18 6.75
C VAL A 33 -10.31 -4.87 5.65
N ALA A 34 -9.91 -5.05 4.40
CA ALA A 34 -10.79 -4.79 3.25
C ALA A 34 -12.00 -5.73 3.25
N ASN A 35 -11.82 -6.97 3.66
CA ASN A 35 -12.92 -7.93 3.74
C ASN A 35 -13.96 -7.55 4.80
N GLU A 36 -13.56 -6.77 5.79
CA GLU A 36 -14.48 -6.28 6.81
C GLU A 36 -15.14 -4.95 6.41
N GLY A 37 -14.93 -4.51 5.19
CA GLY A 37 -15.56 -3.29 4.66
C GLY A 37 -14.78 -2.01 4.86
N GLY A 38 -13.62 -2.07 5.51
CA GLY A 38 -12.74 -0.92 5.68
C GLY A 38 -11.79 -0.75 4.51
N ILE A 39 -10.84 0.15 4.66
CA ILE A 39 -9.78 0.33 3.67
C ILE A 39 -8.52 -0.36 4.18
N GLY A 40 -8.11 -1.43 3.50
CA GLY A 40 -6.86 -2.10 3.80
C GLY A 40 -5.71 -1.37 3.12
N VAL A 41 -4.60 -1.19 3.83
CA VAL A 41 -3.48 -0.41 3.30
C VAL A 41 -2.22 -1.24 3.30
N ILE A 42 -1.55 -1.29 2.14
CA ILE A 42 -0.26 -1.94 1.98
C ILE A 42 0.83 -0.89 2.20
N SER A 43 1.75 -1.19 3.11
CA SER A 43 2.90 -0.31 3.35
C SER A 43 4.02 -0.62 2.38
N CYS A 44 4.50 0.38 1.67
CA CYS A 44 5.62 0.24 0.76
C CYS A 44 6.97 0.29 1.46
N ALA A 45 6.99 0.58 2.76
CA ALA A 45 8.24 0.68 3.50
C ALA A 45 9.02 -0.63 3.45
N GLY A 46 10.26 -0.56 2.99
CA GLY A 46 11.15 -1.70 2.99
C GLY A 46 10.80 -2.85 2.06
N LEU A 47 9.88 -2.66 1.12
CA LEU A 47 9.49 -3.74 0.21
C LEU A 47 10.67 -4.28 -0.59
N GLY A 48 11.61 -3.42 -0.97
CA GLY A 48 12.80 -3.87 -1.68
C GLY A 48 13.64 -4.87 -0.89
N LEU A 49 13.58 -4.81 0.44
CA LEU A 49 14.27 -5.76 1.30
C LEU A 49 13.55 -7.11 1.34
N LEU A 50 12.24 -7.09 1.20
CA LEU A 50 11.40 -8.29 1.23
C LEU A 50 11.38 -9.02 -0.10
N TYR A 51 11.78 -8.33 -1.18
CA TYR A 51 11.81 -8.89 -2.52
C TYR A 51 13.23 -8.78 -3.10
N PRO A 52 14.23 -9.39 -2.46
CA PRO A 52 15.62 -9.25 -2.88
C PRO A 52 15.92 -9.88 -4.24
N LYS A 53 15.09 -10.78 -4.69
CA LYS A 53 15.25 -11.44 -6.00
C LYS A 53 14.74 -10.60 -7.16
N GLY A 54 14.14 -9.47 -6.87
CA GLY A 54 13.71 -8.56 -7.91
C GLY A 54 14.89 -8.03 -8.69
N LYS A 55 14.68 -7.72 -9.96
CA LYS A 55 15.72 -7.15 -10.81
C LYS A 55 15.79 -5.65 -10.61
N GLY A 56 17.01 -5.10 -10.78
CA GLY A 56 17.21 -3.68 -10.74
C GLY A 56 17.65 -3.17 -9.37
N ASP A 57 17.56 -1.86 -9.20
CA ASP A 57 17.96 -1.22 -7.95
C ASP A 57 16.88 -1.38 -6.87
N TYR A 58 17.09 -0.74 -5.73
CA TYR A 58 16.16 -0.83 -4.61
C TYR A 58 14.77 -0.34 -4.98
N THR A 59 14.69 0.76 -5.73
CA THR A 59 13.41 1.34 -6.14
C THR A 59 12.64 0.37 -7.03
N GLU A 60 13.32 -0.26 -7.97
CA GLU A 60 12.68 -1.25 -8.85
C GLU A 60 12.21 -2.47 -8.07
N LYS A 61 12.99 -2.90 -7.08
CA LYS A 61 12.59 -3.99 -6.20
C LYS A 61 11.35 -3.63 -5.39
N CYS A 62 11.25 -2.39 -4.92
CA CYS A 62 10.07 -1.91 -4.22
C CYS A 62 8.85 -1.91 -5.12
N ILE A 63 9.00 -1.50 -6.38
CA ILE A 63 7.92 -1.52 -7.35
C ILE A 63 7.44 -2.93 -7.61
N CYS A 64 8.38 -3.86 -7.82
CA CYS A 64 8.05 -5.26 -8.01
C CYS A 64 7.34 -5.84 -6.80
N GLY A 65 7.83 -5.53 -5.61
CA GLY A 65 7.21 -5.98 -4.38
C GLY A 65 5.80 -5.45 -4.22
N LEU A 66 5.59 -4.17 -4.53
CA LEU A 66 4.27 -3.56 -4.46
C LEU A 66 3.29 -4.23 -5.41
N LYS A 67 3.70 -4.45 -6.65
CA LYS A 67 2.85 -5.13 -7.63
C LYS A 67 2.46 -6.51 -7.15
N GLU A 68 3.41 -7.25 -6.58
CA GLU A 68 3.15 -8.60 -6.09
C GLU A 68 2.20 -8.58 -4.89
N GLU A 69 2.37 -7.64 -3.95
CA GLU A 69 1.49 -7.54 -2.81
C GLU A 69 0.07 -7.14 -3.22
N ILE A 70 -0.06 -6.23 -4.17
CA ILE A 70 -1.38 -5.86 -4.70
C ILE A 70 -2.03 -7.07 -5.36
N ARG A 71 -1.28 -7.83 -6.13
CA ARG A 71 -1.81 -9.04 -6.79
C ARG A 71 -2.30 -10.04 -5.76
N LYS A 72 -1.51 -10.28 -4.71
CA LYS A 72 -1.91 -11.19 -3.64
C LYS A 72 -3.16 -10.71 -2.93
N ALA A 73 -3.24 -9.41 -2.66
CA ALA A 73 -4.41 -8.83 -2.00
C ALA A 73 -5.65 -8.99 -2.88
N ARG A 74 -5.53 -8.75 -4.18
CA ARG A 74 -6.67 -8.92 -5.09
C ARG A 74 -7.17 -10.35 -5.17
N GLN A 75 -6.32 -11.32 -4.89
CA GLN A 75 -6.75 -12.72 -4.82
C GLN A 75 -7.52 -13.03 -3.54
N LYS A 76 -7.29 -12.26 -2.49
CA LYS A 76 -7.89 -12.51 -1.16
C LYS A 76 -9.11 -11.65 -0.88
N THR A 77 -9.27 -10.54 -1.58
CA THR A 77 -10.35 -9.61 -1.31
C THR A 77 -10.79 -8.88 -2.57
N LYS A 78 -12.07 -8.54 -2.60
CA LYS A 78 -12.62 -7.61 -3.60
C LYS A 78 -12.83 -6.22 -3.01
N GLY A 79 -12.43 -6.04 -1.76
CA GLY A 79 -12.59 -4.78 -1.06
C GLY A 79 -11.61 -3.71 -1.49
N ILE A 80 -11.56 -2.64 -0.73
CA ILE A 80 -10.78 -1.45 -1.08
C ILE A 80 -9.38 -1.58 -0.50
N ILE A 81 -8.38 -1.46 -1.38
CA ILE A 81 -6.97 -1.52 -1.00
C ILE A 81 -6.32 -0.18 -1.31
N GLY A 82 -5.67 0.37 -0.33
CA GLY A 82 -4.85 1.56 -0.48
C GLY A 82 -3.37 1.23 -0.33
N VAL A 83 -2.55 2.21 -0.59
CA VAL A 83 -1.10 2.06 -0.50
C VAL A 83 -0.53 3.23 0.28
N ASN A 84 0.37 2.94 1.21
CA ASN A 84 1.11 3.95 1.95
C ASN A 84 2.51 4.05 1.38
N ILE A 85 2.88 5.23 0.93
CA ILE A 85 4.20 5.50 0.37
C ILE A 85 4.87 6.54 1.26
N MET A 86 6.08 6.21 1.71
CA MET A 86 6.85 7.11 2.54
C MET A 86 8.16 7.47 1.84
N ALA A 87 8.36 8.74 1.59
CA ALA A 87 9.61 9.26 1.05
C ALA A 87 10.38 9.89 2.21
N VAL A 88 11.49 9.26 2.57
CA VAL A 88 12.22 9.66 3.79
C VAL A 88 13.53 10.35 3.53
N SER A 89 14.06 10.35 2.33
CA SER A 89 15.32 10.98 2.03
C SER A 89 15.11 12.41 1.57
N TYR A 90 15.63 13.36 2.31
CA TYR A 90 15.51 14.77 1.91
C TYR A 90 16.18 15.02 0.56
N THR A 91 17.26 14.31 0.25
CA THR A 91 17.92 14.41 -1.05
C THR A 91 17.02 13.95 -2.16
N HIS A 92 16.36 12.85 -1.93
CA HIS A 92 15.40 12.32 -2.87
C HIS A 92 14.13 13.15 -2.91
N LEU A 93 13.76 13.75 -1.81
CA LEU A 93 12.59 14.59 -1.73
C LEU A 93 12.64 15.72 -2.74
N ARG A 94 13.80 16.38 -2.85
CA ARG A 94 13.96 17.44 -3.84
C ARG A 94 13.82 16.92 -5.27
N ALA A 95 14.40 15.77 -5.52
CA ALA A 95 14.32 15.15 -6.86
C ALA A 95 12.92 14.66 -7.18
N HIS A 96 12.16 14.32 -6.15
CA HIS A 96 10.86 13.67 -6.32
C HIS A 96 9.68 14.53 -5.93
N GLU A 97 9.88 15.81 -5.69
CA GLU A 97 8.77 16.70 -5.35
C GLU A 97 7.64 16.59 -6.35
N THR A 98 7.97 16.53 -7.62
CA THR A 98 6.96 16.38 -8.67
C THR A 98 6.26 15.05 -8.60
N THR A 99 7.00 13.99 -8.30
CA THR A 99 6.43 12.64 -8.20
C THR A 99 5.50 12.52 -7.02
N LEU A 100 5.82 13.17 -5.91
CA LEU A 100 4.99 13.12 -4.73
C LEU A 100 3.67 13.86 -4.91
N HIS A 101 3.57 14.70 -5.90
CA HIS A 101 2.35 15.43 -6.19
C HIS A 101 1.43 14.69 -7.15
N LEU A 102 1.87 13.53 -7.58
CA LEU A 102 1.03 12.68 -8.41
C LEU A 102 -0.07 12.05 -7.57
#